data_41d27a8f932a12e148fee6820034f60f
#
_entry.id   41d27a8f932a12e148fee6820034f60f
#
_cell.length_a   1.000
_cell.length_b   1.000
_cell.length_c   1.000
_cell.angle_alpha   90.00
_cell.angle_beta   90.00
_cell.angle_gamma   90.00
#
_symmetry.space_group_name_H-M   'P 1'
#
loop_
_entity.id
_entity.type
_entity.pdbx_description
1 polymer ?
#
loop_
_entity_poly.entity_id
_entity_poly.type
_entity_poly.pdbx_seq_one_letter_code
_entity_poly.pdbx_strand_id
1 'polypeptide(L)'
;MQLFAAEDEVSALESSLPELRGDERVAATVVLAWHLRQRDSTRAVRLVSGVLAPLGDALAEAAAAPVPHRARAALAVCEAKSLLCEFGAAERWLAEARAHLDPGSDAQAEGDAFLVESLLAKTRGQRERELAAFERAIAFYAANGAPERLAIARMWASYERSFTQPELESTLGLEPPGPAWPAACIAWDALWSAARALGLSFRNPSASATVFQHAAGQARRVGMVRLEIVATINAGAARQGTGDMDMASDCFDRAATRARATGWPTVIGTADTRVGELLQTLGALDESRALLSEAILQLSVVPRSVHLAIACAALAQTLLAMERPVEALEPMAEAIAMCRESGFSHNLALNLIFQGRVLAAAGRVDEALAVLAETQQMIVRFELDSLHVGVTDVLADLHHRFKLAPPAGMTLPTAALHFAEATLARGLLIEGWKAPARLYAFLAERWAEAGDHARAYGHARHALQAKEQESTQKMNYPLALARLRRRTARASDVEAEPTAATAAGDDRERRQAGKSLTPKERSILLLLARNYSNKEIAKAIAMSDETVKWHLKNLFNKLGAGSRKHAVTRARTLGFISFSA
;
A
#
# COMPACT_ATOMS: atom_id res chain seq x y z
N MET A 1 3.90 -8.72 29.57
CA MET A 1 4.18 -7.51 28.72
C MET A 1 2.93 -7.17 27.94
N GLN A 2 2.53 -5.89 27.83
CA GLN A 2 1.38 -5.46 27.02
C GLN A 2 1.66 -5.58 25.52
N LEU A 3 0.65 -5.87 24.70
CA LEU A 3 0.80 -5.96 23.24
C LEU A 3 0.97 -4.56 22.62
N PHE A 4 0.23 -3.57 23.13
CA PHE A 4 0.30 -2.16 22.77
C PHE A 4 0.47 -1.29 24.02
N ALA A 5 1.00 -0.08 23.86
CA ALA A 5 1.12 0.92 24.92
C ALA A 5 0.72 2.30 24.38
N ALA A 6 0.18 3.14 25.24
CA ALA A 6 -0.08 4.53 24.91
C ALA A 6 1.23 5.34 24.83
N GLU A 7 1.21 6.53 24.23
CA GLU A 7 2.42 7.34 24.01
C GLU A 7 3.05 7.83 25.31
N ASP A 8 2.22 8.17 26.29
CA ASP A 8 2.66 8.57 27.64
C ASP A 8 3.34 7.41 28.40
N GLU A 9 2.85 6.18 28.25
CA GLU A 9 3.47 4.98 28.83
C GLU A 9 4.87 4.74 28.23
N VAL A 10 5.01 4.90 26.89
CA VAL A 10 6.32 4.77 26.21
C VAL A 10 7.27 5.87 26.66
N SER A 11 6.81 7.13 26.73
CA SER A 11 7.60 8.27 27.18
C SER A 11 8.05 8.12 28.63
N ALA A 12 7.19 7.62 29.51
CA ALA A 12 7.55 7.32 30.91
C ALA A 12 8.63 6.24 31.00
N LEU A 13 8.51 5.18 30.20
CA LEU A 13 9.53 4.11 30.13
C LEU A 13 10.87 4.65 29.63
N GLU A 14 10.88 5.48 28.60
CA GLU A 14 12.08 6.14 28.09
C GLU A 14 12.77 7.01 29.15
N SER A 15 12.00 7.76 29.91
CA SER A 15 12.50 8.65 30.96
C SER A 15 13.11 7.89 32.13
N SER A 16 12.59 6.71 32.46
CA SER A 16 13.11 5.87 33.55
C SER A 16 14.37 5.07 33.18
N LEU A 17 14.60 4.80 31.89
CA LEU A 17 15.67 3.91 31.42
C LEU A 17 17.09 4.29 31.89
N PRO A 18 17.49 5.58 31.97
CA PRO A 18 18.83 5.97 32.44
C PRO A 18 19.10 5.63 33.91
N GLU A 19 18.06 5.52 34.73
CA GLU A 19 18.16 5.27 36.17
C GLU A 19 18.32 3.78 36.47
N LEU A 20 17.87 2.90 35.56
CA LEU A 20 17.90 1.44 35.72
C LEU A 20 19.32 0.86 35.52
N ARG A 21 19.61 -0.27 36.16
CA ARG A 21 20.89 -0.99 36.05
C ARG A 21 20.67 -2.50 35.90
N GLY A 22 21.69 -3.21 35.43
CA GLY A 22 21.67 -4.67 35.33
C GLY A 22 20.47 -5.22 34.56
N ASP A 23 19.87 -6.29 35.06
CA ASP A 23 18.77 -7.02 34.44
C ASP A 23 17.51 -6.17 34.30
N GLU A 24 17.26 -5.24 35.23
CA GLU A 24 16.10 -4.32 35.13
C GLU A 24 16.23 -3.40 33.92
N ARG A 25 17.43 -2.89 33.67
CA ARG A 25 17.66 -2.07 32.45
C ARG A 25 17.51 -2.88 31.19
N VAL A 26 17.98 -4.13 31.17
CA VAL A 26 17.83 -5.05 30.04
C VAL A 26 16.35 -5.29 29.78
N ALA A 27 15.60 -5.66 30.80
CA ALA A 27 14.14 -5.92 30.70
C ALA A 27 13.39 -4.67 30.18
N ALA A 28 13.63 -3.51 30.76
CA ALA A 28 13.01 -2.25 30.34
C ALA A 28 13.38 -1.86 28.89
N THR A 29 14.64 -2.11 28.47
CA THR A 29 15.08 -1.89 27.09
C THR A 29 14.33 -2.78 26.10
N VAL A 30 14.10 -4.04 26.44
CA VAL A 30 13.34 -4.98 25.60
C VAL A 30 11.87 -4.57 25.52
N VAL A 31 11.26 -4.13 26.64
CA VAL A 31 9.89 -3.59 26.65
C VAL A 31 9.80 -2.35 25.76
N LEU A 32 10.76 -1.44 25.86
CA LEU A 32 10.81 -0.25 25.01
C LEU A 32 10.95 -0.64 23.53
N ALA A 33 11.87 -1.53 23.19
CA ALA A 33 12.06 -2.00 21.82
C ALA A 33 10.78 -2.65 21.26
N TRP A 34 10.04 -3.42 22.08
CA TRP A 34 8.76 -3.98 21.72
C TRP A 34 7.72 -2.90 21.37
N HIS A 35 7.61 -1.83 22.13
CA HIS A 35 6.69 -0.74 21.85
C HIS A 35 7.14 0.19 20.72
N LEU A 36 8.46 0.24 20.44
CA LEU A 36 9.02 1.01 19.32
C LEU A 36 9.02 0.26 17.97
N ARG A 37 8.72 -1.03 17.91
CA ARG A 37 8.84 -1.86 16.70
C ARG A 37 8.11 -1.33 15.48
N GLN A 38 7.01 -0.60 15.67
CA GLN A 38 6.32 0.16 14.61
C GLN A 38 6.54 1.67 14.71
N ARG A 39 6.75 2.25 15.90
CA ARG A 39 6.96 3.68 16.05
C ARG A 39 8.29 4.15 15.46
N ASP A 40 9.36 3.40 15.74
CA ASP A 40 10.72 3.61 15.24
C ASP A 40 11.44 2.26 15.13
N SER A 41 11.19 1.55 14.02
CA SER A 41 11.75 0.22 13.76
C SER A 41 13.28 0.19 13.81
N THR A 42 13.92 1.25 13.32
CA THR A 42 15.39 1.35 13.31
C THR A 42 15.95 1.48 14.72
N ARG A 43 15.30 2.27 15.57
CA ARG A 43 15.68 2.42 16.96
C ARG A 43 15.41 1.16 17.76
N ALA A 44 14.28 0.48 17.53
CA ALA A 44 13.98 -0.82 18.15
C ALA A 44 15.08 -1.84 17.88
N VAL A 45 15.53 -1.97 16.63
CA VAL A 45 16.64 -2.86 16.24
C VAL A 45 17.95 -2.46 16.96
N ARG A 46 18.28 -1.16 17.01
CA ARG A 46 19.50 -0.69 17.70
C ARG A 46 19.48 -1.00 19.20
N LEU A 47 18.37 -0.79 19.87
CA LEU A 47 18.22 -1.07 21.31
C LEU A 47 18.45 -2.55 21.60
N VAL A 48 17.83 -3.44 20.83
CA VAL A 48 18.01 -4.89 20.99
C VAL A 48 19.45 -5.30 20.67
N SER A 49 20.05 -4.76 19.61
CA SER A 49 21.45 -5.05 19.27
C SER A 49 22.40 -4.64 20.40
N GLY A 50 22.18 -3.48 21.05
CA GLY A 50 22.96 -3.03 22.18
C GLY A 50 22.86 -3.91 23.43
N VAL A 51 21.73 -4.63 23.59
CA VAL A 51 21.51 -5.58 24.69
C VAL A 51 22.10 -6.97 24.38
N LEU A 52 22.01 -7.42 23.12
CA LEU A 52 22.42 -8.75 22.69
C LEU A 52 23.90 -8.81 22.21
N ALA A 53 24.47 -7.69 21.77
CA ALA A 53 25.84 -7.63 21.23
C ALA A 53 26.95 -7.96 22.26
N PRO A 54 26.83 -7.61 23.55
CA PRO A 54 27.80 -8.06 24.57
C PRO A 54 27.85 -9.58 24.74
N LEU A 55 26.85 -10.29 24.20
CA LEU A 55 26.74 -11.75 24.25
C LEU A 55 27.33 -12.43 22.99
N GLY A 56 27.65 -11.64 21.92
CA GLY A 56 28.04 -12.18 20.62
C GLY A 56 29.41 -12.87 20.57
N ASP A 57 30.44 -12.35 21.24
CA ASP A 57 31.78 -12.93 21.25
C ASP A 57 32.05 -13.82 22.47
N ALA A 58 31.23 -13.69 23.52
CA ALA A 58 31.23 -14.57 24.69
C ALA A 58 30.25 -15.75 24.58
N LEU A 59 29.50 -15.86 23.47
CA LEU A 59 28.45 -16.86 23.26
C LEU A 59 28.94 -18.32 23.26
N ALA A 60 30.23 -18.57 23.07
CA ALA A 60 30.77 -19.93 23.21
C ALA A 60 30.83 -20.41 24.66
N GLU A 61 30.96 -19.50 25.64
CA GLU A 61 31.04 -19.84 27.06
C GLU A 61 29.84 -19.39 27.90
N ALA A 62 29.11 -18.38 27.47
CA ALA A 62 27.93 -17.82 28.16
C ALA A 62 26.57 -18.35 27.66
N ALA A 63 26.55 -19.43 26.89
CA ALA A 63 25.33 -20.08 26.40
C ALA A 63 24.39 -20.63 27.50
N ALA A 64 24.80 -20.51 28.77
CA ALA A 64 24.09 -21.07 29.92
C ALA A 64 23.25 -20.07 30.73
N ALA A 65 23.36 -18.75 30.53
CA ALA A 65 22.56 -17.79 31.28
C ALA A 65 21.30 -17.40 30.49
N PRO A 66 20.06 -17.65 30.99
CA PRO A 66 18.85 -17.20 30.32
C PRO A 66 18.86 -15.67 30.30
N VAL A 67 18.89 -15.09 29.08
CA VAL A 67 18.66 -13.64 28.93
C VAL A 67 17.16 -13.42 29.12
N PRO A 68 16.73 -12.76 30.19
CA PRO A 68 15.31 -12.47 30.39
C PRO A 68 14.75 -11.76 29.15
N HIS A 69 13.64 -12.27 28.63
CA HIS A 69 12.97 -11.68 27.46
C HIS A 69 13.70 -11.79 26.10
N ARG A 70 14.64 -12.72 25.92
CA ARG A 70 15.34 -12.92 24.63
C ARG A 70 14.38 -13.21 23.49
N ALA A 71 13.39 -14.07 23.69
CA ALA A 71 12.32 -14.33 22.72
C ALA A 71 11.57 -13.04 22.33
N ARG A 72 11.23 -12.22 23.32
CA ARG A 72 10.52 -10.95 23.11
C ARG A 72 11.37 -9.92 22.33
N ALA A 73 12.65 -9.83 22.67
CA ALA A 73 13.62 -9.00 21.93
C ALA A 73 13.71 -9.42 20.45
N ALA A 74 13.82 -10.73 20.21
CA ALA A 74 13.87 -11.30 18.87
C ALA A 74 12.58 -11.03 18.08
N LEU A 75 11.39 -11.13 18.71
CA LEU A 75 10.11 -10.79 18.07
C LEU A 75 10.02 -9.32 17.68
N ALA A 76 10.48 -8.40 18.54
CA ALA A 76 10.50 -6.97 18.23
C ALA A 76 11.38 -6.68 17.00
N VAL A 77 12.56 -7.31 16.90
CA VAL A 77 13.43 -7.16 15.72
C VAL A 77 12.84 -7.84 14.49
N CYS A 78 12.21 -9.01 14.64
CA CYS A 78 11.54 -9.70 13.53
C CYS A 78 10.47 -8.79 12.90
N GLU A 79 9.58 -8.19 13.69
CA GLU A 79 8.55 -7.29 13.20
C GLU A 79 9.17 -6.04 12.53
N ALA A 80 10.16 -5.40 13.17
CA ALA A 80 10.85 -4.25 12.61
C ALA A 80 11.53 -4.58 11.27
N LYS A 81 12.22 -5.72 11.16
CA LYS A 81 12.88 -6.18 9.93
C LYS A 81 11.86 -6.56 8.84
N SER A 82 10.70 -7.10 9.22
CA SER A 82 9.60 -7.38 8.29
C SER A 82 9.10 -6.09 7.64
N LEU A 83 8.88 -5.03 8.42
CA LEU A 83 8.44 -3.73 7.94
C LEU A 83 9.48 -3.03 7.06
N LEU A 84 10.77 -3.23 7.35
CA LEU A 84 11.88 -2.77 6.51
C LEU A 84 12.12 -3.64 5.27
N CYS A 85 11.30 -4.68 5.05
CA CYS A 85 11.44 -5.66 3.96
C CYS A 85 12.77 -6.44 3.96
N GLU A 86 13.43 -6.54 5.11
CA GLU A 86 14.63 -7.36 5.30
C GLU A 86 14.24 -8.81 5.66
N PHE A 87 13.52 -9.49 4.76
CA PHE A 87 12.81 -10.75 5.05
C PHE A 87 13.72 -11.89 5.52
N GLY A 88 14.92 -12.02 4.94
CA GLY A 88 15.88 -13.04 5.39
C GLY A 88 16.34 -12.84 6.83
N ALA A 89 16.51 -11.59 7.27
CA ALA A 89 16.80 -11.29 8.66
C ALA A 89 15.56 -11.54 9.55
N ALA A 90 14.37 -11.12 9.12
CA ALA A 90 13.14 -11.33 9.87
C ALA A 90 12.87 -12.82 10.14
N GLU A 91 13.04 -13.71 9.15
CA GLU A 91 12.88 -15.16 9.32
C GLU A 91 13.90 -15.72 10.34
N ARG A 92 15.16 -15.29 10.29
CA ARG A 92 16.16 -15.71 11.30
C ARG A 92 15.77 -15.26 12.71
N TRP A 93 15.29 -14.03 12.86
CA TRP A 93 14.86 -13.52 14.15
C TRP A 93 13.59 -14.21 14.67
N LEU A 94 12.68 -14.63 13.79
CA LEU A 94 11.52 -15.44 14.16
C LEU A 94 11.94 -16.83 14.66
N ALA A 95 12.92 -17.46 13.98
CA ALA A 95 13.46 -18.74 14.40
C ALA A 95 14.21 -18.61 15.76
N GLU A 96 14.99 -17.55 15.95
CA GLU A 96 15.66 -17.22 17.22
C GLU A 96 14.63 -17.02 18.34
N ALA A 97 13.54 -16.28 18.09
CA ALA A 97 12.48 -16.10 19.07
C ALA A 97 11.89 -17.45 19.50
N ARG A 98 11.58 -18.32 18.55
CA ARG A 98 11.00 -19.66 18.82
C ARG A 98 11.95 -20.57 19.60
N ALA A 99 13.25 -20.49 19.34
CA ALA A 99 14.24 -21.28 20.07
C ALA A 99 14.39 -20.87 21.56
N HIS A 100 13.92 -19.66 21.90
CA HIS A 100 14.04 -19.10 23.26
C HIS A 100 12.67 -18.82 23.92
N LEU A 101 11.59 -19.42 23.39
CA LEU A 101 10.29 -19.37 24.05
C LEU A 101 10.36 -20.11 25.38
N ASP A 102 10.02 -19.40 26.47
CA ASP A 102 9.93 -19.95 27.81
C ASP A 102 8.59 -19.54 28.45
N PRO A 103 7.61 -20.46 28.49
CA PRO A 103 6.31 -20.18 29.08
C PRO A 103 6.38 -19.76 30.56
N GLY A 104 7.44 -20.16 31.27
CA GLY A 104 7.65 -19.78 32.68
C GLY A 104 8.02 -18.31 32.85
N SER A 105 8.72 -17.72 31.87
CA SER A 105 9.13 -16.31 31.91
C SER A 105 8.18 -15.39 31.18
N ASP A 106 7.58 -15.83 30.05
CA ASP A 106 6.62 -15.05 29.25
C ASP A 106 5.59 -15.97 28.58
N ALA A 107 4.54 -16.30 29.32
CA ALA A 107 3.48 -17.21 28.88
C ALA A 107 2.74 -16.76 27.60
N GLN A 108 2.87 -15.50 27.18
CA GLN A 108 2.18 -14.96 25.99
C GLN A 108 3.09 -14.83 24.76
N ALA A 109 4.41 -15.04 24.91
CA ALA A 109 5.38 -14.82 23.84
C ALA A 109 5.15 -15.73 22.63
N GLU A 110 4.68 -16.96 22.83
CA GLU A 110 4.37 -17.90 21.74
C GLU A 110 3.19 -17.42 20.89
N GLY A 111 2.10 -16.97 21.51
CA GLY A 111 0.96 -16.39 20.81
C GLY A 111 1.35 -15.11 20.04
N ASP A 112 2.16 -14.26 20.67
CA ASP A 112 2.68 -13.04 20.03
C ASP A 112 3.64 -13.37 18.87
N ALA A 113 4.36 -14.50 18.91
CA ALA A 113 5.18 -14.98 17.80
C ALA A 113 4.34 -15.32 16.56
N PHE A 114 3.13 -15.88 16.75
CA PHE A 114 2.21 -16.09 15.63
C PHE A 114 1.67 -14.78 15.07
N LEU A 115 1.39 -13.76 15.89
CA LEU A 115 1.00 -12.44 15.39
C LEU A 115 2.12 -11.76 14.60
N VAL A 116 3.38 -11.85 15.06
CA VAL A 116 4.54 -11.33 14.32
C VAL A 116 4.74 -12.11 13.03
N GLU A 117 4.55 -13.44 13.03
CA GLU A 117 4.58 -14.25 11.81
C GLU A 117 3.50 -13.85 10.82
N SER A 118 2.28 -13.52 11.29
CA SER A 118 1.22 -13.05 10.40
C SER A 118 1.60 -11.75 9.67
N LEU A 119 2.24 -10.81 10.37
CA LEU A 119 2.73 -9.59 9.77
C LEU A 119 3.88 -9.83 8.77
N LEU A 120 4.83 -10.71 9.11
CA LEU A 120 5.90 -11.11 8.19
C LEU A 120 5.32 -11.75 6.92
N ALA A 121 4.38 -12.66 7.06
CA ALA A 121 3.70 -13.32 5.94
C ALA A 121 2.92 -12.29 5.09
N LYS A 122 2.19 -11.36 5.72
CA LYS A 122 1.49 -10.28 5.05
C LYS A 122 2.43 -9.38 4.24
N THR A 123 3.52 -8.93 4.85
CA THR A 123 4.49 -8.06 4.15
C THR A 123 5.17 -8.76 2.96
N ARG A 124 5.24 -10.07 2.98
CA ARG A 124 5.74 -10.91 1.86
C ARG A 124 4.67 -11.30 0.85
N GLY A 125 3.40 -10.93 1.07
CA GLY A 125 2.28 -11.36 0.22
C GLY A 125 1.89 -12.84 0.34
N GLN A 126 2.27 -13.52 1.44
CA GLN A 126 2.00 -14.93 1.71
C GLN A 126 0.65 -15.10 2.45
N ARG A 127 -0.46 -14.91 1.74
CA ARG A 127 -1.80 -14.82 2.32
C ARG A 127 -2.22 -16.04 3.14
N GLU A 128 -1.96 -17.24 2.64
CA GLU A 128 -2.29 -18.48 3.37
C GLU A 128 -1.54 -18.57 4.70
N ARG A 129 -0.23 -18.29 4.68
CA ARG A 129 0.60 -18.27 5.89
C ARG A 129 0.15 -17.19 6.89
N GLU A 130 -0.26 -16.03 6.39
CA GLU A 130 -0.81 -14.94 7.21
C GLU A 130 -2.05 -15.41 7.98
N LEU A 131 -3.04 -15.97 7.27
CA LEU A 131 -4.29 -16.43 7.89
C LEU A 131 -4.06 -17.58 8.86
N ALA A 132 -3.25 -18.57 8.48
CA ALA A 132 -2.89 -19.69 9.36
C ALA A 132 -2.16 -19.22 10.63
N ALA A 133 -1.34 -18.19 10.55
CA ALA A 133 -0.68 -17.61 11.72
C ALA A 133 -1.68 -16.92 12.66
N PHE A 134 -2.69 -16.20 12.14
CA PHE A 134 -3.76 -15.66 12.96
C PHE A 134 -4.58 -16.75 13.66
N GLU A 135 -4.92 -17.83 12.96
CA GLU A 135 -5.67 -18.94 13.56
C GLU A 135 -4.90 -19.60 14.69
N ARG A 136 -3.58 -19.79 14.54
CA ARG A 136 -2.71 -20.30 15.61
C ARG A 136 -2.64 -19.33 16.79
N ALA A 137 -2.53 -18.04 16.56
CA ALA A 137 -2.53 -17.03 17.62
C ALA A 137 -3.84 -17.06 18.41
N ILE A 138 -4.99 -17.10 17.72
CA ILE A 138 -6.33 -17.15 18.31
C ILE A 138 -6.50 -18.42 19.15
N ALA A 139 -6.12 -19.58 18.62
CA ALA A 139 -6.21 -20.85 19.33
C ALA A 139 -5.32 -20.84 20.60
N PHE A 140 -4.09 -20.33 20.49
CA PHE A 140 -3.18 -20.22 21.60
C PHE A 140 -3.72 -19.32 22.72
N TYR A 141 -4.20 -18.14 22.41
CA TYR A 141 -4.73 -17.22 23.43
C TYR A 141 -6.02 -17.71 24.06
N ALA A 142 -6.87 -18.42 23.31
CA ALA A 142 -8.06 -19.05 23.85
C ALA A 142 -7.72 -20.16 24.87
N ALA A 143 -6.71 -20.99 24.57
CA ALA A 143 -6.26 -22.07 25.43
C ALA A 143 -5.52 -21.58 26.70
N ASN A 144 -4.82 -20.44 26.61
CA ASN A 144 -3.97 -19.94 27.70
C ASN A 144 -4.57 -18.76 28.49
N GLY A 145 -5.89 -18.51 28.36
CA GLY A 145 -6.59 -17.52 29.17
C GLY A 145 -6.11 -16.08 29.01
N ALA A 146 -5.79 -15.65 27.79
CA ALA A 146 -5.36 -14.31 27.46
C ALA A 146 -6.47 -13.51 26.74
N PRO A 147 -7.51 -13.06 27.44
CA PRO A 147 -8.72 -12.52 26.82
C PRO A 147 -8.47 -11.24 26.02
N GLU A 148 -7.57 -10.36 26.48
CA GLU A 148 -7.26 -9.12 25.75
C GLU A 148 -6.54 -9.38 24.42
N ARG A 149 -5.61 -10.34 24.40
CA ARG A 149 -4.92 -10.76 23.18
C ARG A 149 -5.82 -11.51 22.23
N LEU A 150 -6.68 -12.36 22.77
CA LEU A 150 -7.68 -13.09 22.00
C LEU A 150 -8.63 -12.12 21.27
N ALA A 151 -9.13 -11.10 21.98
CA ALA A 151 -10.01 -10.09 21.40
C ALA A 151 -9.28 -9.32 20.28
N ILE A 152 -8.03 -8.89 20.49
CA ILE A 152 -7.20 -8.21 19.46
C ILE A 152 -6.93 -9.13 18.28
N ALA A 153 -6.50 -10.37 18.50
CA ALA A 153 -6.17 -11.29 17.41
C ALA A 153 -7.39 -11.61 16.52
N ARG A 154 -8.57 -11.82 17.12
CA ARG A 154 -9.83 -12.01 16.40
C ARG A 154 -10.20 -10.79 15.57
N MET A 155 -10.13 -9.60 16.17
CA MET A 155 -10.44 -8.35 15.48
C MET A 155 -9.46 -8.07 14.33
N TRP A 156 -8.17 -8.32 14.56
CA TRP A 156 -7.14 -8.13 13.52
C TRP A 156 -7.35 -9.09 12.36
N ALA A 157 -7.59 -10.37 12.64
CA ALA A 157 -7.90 -11.35 11.59
C ALA A 157 -9.17 -10.97 10.81
N SER A 158 -10.20 -10.43 11.47
CA SER A 158 -11.41 -9.93 10.83
C SER A 158 -11.11 -8.71 9.93
N TYR A 159 -10.35 -7.74 10.43
CA TYR A 159 -9.90 -6.59 9.63
C TYR A 159 -9.15 -7.02 8.37
N GLU A 160 -8.23 -7.99 8.48
CA GLU A 160 -7.50 -8.50 7.31
C GLU A 160 -8.40 -9.22 6.31
N ARG A 161 -9.43 -9.94 6.77
CA ARG A 161 -10.43 -10.56 5.88
C ARG A 161 -11.29 -9.51 5.15
N SER A 162 -11.54 -8.36 5.75
CA SER A 162 -12.36 -7.30 5.16
C SER A 162 -11.77 -6.72 3.86
N PHE A 163 -10.47 -6.90 3.58
CA PHE A 163 -9.87 -6.51 2.29
C PHE A 163 -10.29 -7.41 1.12
N THR A 164 -10.63 -8.66 1.39
CA THR A 164 -11.04 -9.62 0.35
C THR A 164 -12.55 -9.83 0.32
N GLN A 165 -13.21 -9.59 1.45
CA GLN A 165 -14.64 -9.78 1.66
C GLN A 165 -15.23 -8.59 2.42
N PRO A 166 -15.31 -7.40 1.80
CA PRO A 166 -15.75 -6.17 2.49
C PRO A 166 -17.22 -6.21 2.91
N GLU A 167 -18.02 -7.07 2.30
CA GLU A 167 -19.44 -7.23 2.62
C GLU A 167 -19.70 -8.20 3.77
N LEU A 168 -18.68 -8.94 4.20
CA LEU A 168 -18.83 -9.85 5.33
C LEU A 168 -18.99 -9.02 6.60
N GLU A 169 -20.13 -9.17 7.28
CA GLU A 169 -20.36 -8.64 8.63
C GLU A 169 -19.48 -9.38 9.67
N SER A 170 -18.23 -9.64 9.29
CA SER A 170 -17.27 -10.45 10.06
C SER A 170 -16.88 -9.83 11.40
N THR A 171 -17.28 -8.58 11.64
CA THR A 171 -17.08 -7.87 12.91
C THR A 171 -18.26 -7.98 13.86
N LEU A 172 -19.40 -8.53 13.41
CA LEU A 172 -20.58 -8.72 14.25
C LEU A 172 -20.29 -9.77 15.33
N GLY A 173 -20.59 -9.43 16.58
CA GLY A 173 -20.40 -10.33 17.73
C GLY A 173 -18.95 -10.44 18.24
N LEU A 174 -18.00 -9.64 17.72
CA LEU A 174 -16.68 -9.51 18.32
C LEU A 174 -16.74 -8.48 19.46
N GLU A 175 -16.38 -8.93 20.66
CA GLU A 175 -16.36 -8.08 21.85
C GLU A 175 -14.99 -7.42 22.05
N PRO A 176 -14.95 -6.15 22.51
CA PRO A 176 -13.71 -5.48 22.86
C PRO A 176 -13.08 -6.10 24.10
N PRO A 177 -11.76 -5.88 24.32
CA PRO A 177 -11.12 -6.21 25.59
C PRO A 177 -11.80 -5.47 26.75
N GLY A 178 -11.76 -6.06 27.94
CA GLY A 178 -12.32 -5.41 29.12
C GLY A 178 -11.57 -4.11 29.49
N PRO A 179 -12.19 -3.23 30.30
CA PRO A 179 -11.64 -1.90 30.63
C PRO A 179 -10.32 -1.94 31.42
N ALA A 180 -9.92 -3.11 31.92
CA ALA A 180 -8.63 -3.32 32.57
C ALA A 180 -7.42 -3.15 31.60
N TRP A 181 -7.64 -3.14 30.29
CA TRP A 181 -6.60 -3.00 29.26
C TRP A 181 -6.88 -1.82 28.32
N PRO A 182 -6.69 -0.56 28.77
CA PRO A 182 -7.06 0.63 27.98
C PRO A 182 -6.39 0.70 26.61
N ALA A 183 -5.09 0.42 26.51
CA ALA A 183 -4.37 0.42 25.25
C ALA A 183 -4.90 -0.65 24.27
N ALA A 184 -5.26 -1.84 24.78
CA ALA A 184 -5.86 -2.90 23.97
C ALA A 184 -7.27 -2.53 23.49
N CYS A 185 -8.07 -1.84 24.30
CA CYS A 185 -9.37 -1.31 23.88
C CYS A 185 -9.23 -0.31 22.73
N ILE A 186 -8.26 0.59 22.81
CA ILE A 186 -7.98 1.58 21.77
C ILE A 186 -7.51 0.88 20.48
N ALA A 187 -6.62 -0.12 20.57
CA ALA A 187 -6.15 -0.89 19.43
C ALA A 187 -7.30 -1.69 18.77
N TRP A 188 -8.17 -2.26 19.56
CA TRP A 188 -9.36 -2.98 19.09
C TRP A 188 -10.31 -2.03 18.34
N ASP A 189 -10.60 -0.85 18.90
CA ASP A 189 -11.44 0.17 18.28
C ASP A 189 -10.84 0.66 16.95
N ALA A 190 -9.52 0.85 16.90
CA ALA A 190 -8.83 1.19 15.64
C ALA A 190 -9.06 0.14 14.54
N LEU A 191 -8.90 -1.14 14.86
CA LEU A 191 -9.10 -2.24 13.92
C LEU A 191 -10.57 -2.39 13.51
N TRP A 192 -11.48 -2.35 14.49
CA TRP A 192 -12.93 -2.44 14.25
C TRP A 192 -13.43 -1.29 13.35
N SER A 193 -13.03 -0.06 13.67
CA SER A 193 -13.37 1.11 12.88
C SER A 193 -12.82 1.01 11.46
N ALA A 194 -11.58 0.54 11.29
CA ALA A 194 -10.99 0.36 9.97
C ALA A 194 -11.72 -0.72 9.15
N ALA A 195 -12.09 -1.86 9.77
CA ALA A 195 -12.87 -2.91 9.10
C ALA A 195 -14.26 -2.40 8.68
N ARG A 196 -14.95 -1.69 9.59
CA ARG A 196 -16.26 -1.08 9.31
C ARG A 196 -16.17 -0.06 8.17
N ALA A 197 -15.12 0.76 8.16
CA ALA A 197 -14.91 1.76 7.12
C ALA A 197 -14.68 1.12 5.74
N LEU A 198 -14.00 -0.03 5.65
CA LEU A 198 -13.87 -0.81 4.41
C LEU A 198 -15.24 -1.25 3.88
N GLY A 199 -16.11 -1.78 4.72
CA GLY A 199 -17.48 -2.16 4.33
C GLY A 199 -18.34 -0.97 3.87
N LEU A 200 -18.10 0.22 4.41
CA LEU A 200 -18.80 1.45 4.01
C LEU A 200 -18.26 2.04 2.69
N SER A 201 -17.03 1.72 2.28
CA SER A 201 -16.33 2.41 1.19
C SER A 201 -17.09 2.40 -0.13
N PHE A 202 -17.85 1.34 -0.40
CA PHE A 202 -18.63 1.19 -1.63
C PHE A 202 -20.08 1.66 -1.49
N ARG A 203 -20.61 1.75 -0.26
CA ARG A 203 -22.02 2.10 0.02
C ARG A 203 -22.18 3.56 0.44
N ASN A 204 -21.27 4.06 1.28
CA ASN A 204 -21.30 5.44 1.78
C ASN A 204 -19.85 5.97 1.98
N PRO A 205 -19.19 6.45 0.89
CA PRO A 205 -17.81 6.92 0.96
C PRO A 205 -17.58 8.05 1.96
N SER A 206 -18.55 8.97 2.12
CA SER A 206 -18.42 10.08 3.08
C SER A 206 -18.36 9.59 4.53
N ALA A 207 -19.23 8.65 4.91
CA ALA A 207 -19.19 8.02 6.23
C ALA A 207 -17.91 7.20 6.40
N SER A 208 -17.51 6.45 5.37
CA SER A 208 -16.25 5.69 5.34
C SER A 208 -15.06 6.58 5.65
N ALA A 209 -14.92 7.73 5.00
CA ALA A 209 -13.82 8.67 5.24
C ALA A 209 -13.74 9.10 6.71
N THR A 210 -14.88 9.40 7.33
CA THR A 210 -14.93 9.82 8.75
C THR A 210 -14.52 8.69 9.68
N VAL A 211 -14.98 7.48 9.42
CA VAL A 211 -14.65 6.30 10.25
C VAL A 211 -13.17 5.92 10.09
N PHE A 212 -12.60 6.02 8.88
CA PHE A 212 -11.15 5.83 8.68
C PHE A 212 -10.31 6.89 9.41
N GLN A 213 -10.75 8.17 9.45
CA GLN A 213 -10.06 9.20 10.22
C GLN A 213 -10.07 8.89 11.72
N HIS A 214 -11.20 8.39 12.26
CA HIS A 214 -11.26 7.90 13.63
C HIS A 214 -10.29 6.74 13.86
N ALA A 215 -10.32 5.71 12.99
CA ALA A 215 -9.39 4.57 13.07
C ALA A 215 -7.92 5.00 13.08
N ALA A 216 -7.53 5.95 12.20
CA ALA A 216 -6.19 6.49 12.16
C ALA A 216 -5.81 7.23 13.46
N GLY A 217 -6.75 7.98 14.05
CA GLY A 217 -6.55 8.64 15.34
C GLY A 217 -6.31 7.65 16.48
N GLN A 218 -7.11 6.61 16.56
CA GLN A 218 -6.94 5.57 17.59
C GLN A 218 -5.65 4.76 17.38
N ALA A 219 -5.33 4.39 16.14
CA ALA A 219 -4.08 3.69 15.80
C ALA A 219 -2.84 4.49 16.23
N ARG A 220 -2.86 5.82 16.03
CA ARG A 220 -1.78 6.72 16.47
C ARG A 220 -1.57 6.67 17.97
N ARG A 221 -2.63 6.72 18.77
CA ARG A 221 -2.56 6.73 20.24
C ARG A 221 -1.80 5.54 20.81
N VAL A 222 -1.87 4.38 20.17
CA VAL A 222 -1.24 3.13 20.64
C VAL A 222 -0.06 2.68 19.77
N GLY A 223 0.39 3.53 18.85
CA GLY A 223 1.57 3.28 18.01
C GLY A 223 1.40 2.19 16.95
N MET A 224 0.18 1.92 16.49
CA MET A 224 -0.10 1.08 15.32
C MET A 224 0.15 1.89 14.03
N VAL A 225 1.41 2.29 13.80
CA VAL A 225 1.78 3.26 12.76
C VAL A 225 1.39 2.80 11.36
N ARG A 226 1.49 1.51 11.08
CA ARG A 226 1.04 0.95 9.79
C ARG A 226 -0.45 1.16 9.57
N LEU A 227 -1.28 0.87 10.58
CA LEU A 227 -2.73 1.06 10.50
C LEU A 227 -3.09 2.54 10.40
N GLU A 228 -2.39 3.42 11.15
CA GLU A 228 -2.53 4.88 11.05
C GLU A 228 -2.37 5.35 9.60
N ILE A 229 -1.29 4.94 8.93
CA ILE A 229 -0.99 5.35 7.56
C ILE A 229 -2.03 4.78 6.59
N VAL A 230 -2.34 3.49 6.67
CA VAL A 230 -3.30 2.82 5.76
C VAL A 230 -4.70 3.42 5.93
N ALA A 231 -5.16 3.65 7.15
CA ALA A 231 -6.46 4.28 7.41
C ALA A 231 -6.49 5.73 6.89
N THR A 232 -5.39 6.49 7.02
CA THR A 232 -5.29 7.84 6.47
C THR A 232 -5.35 7.82 4.93
N ILE A 233 -4.67 6.87 4.28
CA ILE A 233 -4.75 6.64 2.82
C ILE A 233 -6.18 6.36 2.40
N ASN A 234 -6.85 5.43 3.07
CA ASN A 234 -8.21 5.03 2.73
C ASN A 234 -9.23 6.15 2.96
N ALA A 235 -9.04 6.98 4.01
CA ALA A 235 -9.82 8.20 4.20
C ALA A 235 -9.66 9.15 3.01
N GLY A 236 -8.43 9.35 2.53
CA GLY A 236 -8.14 10.14 1.33
C GLY A 236 -8.81 9.58 0.07
N ALA A 237 -8.74 8.26 -0.14
CA ALA A 237 -9.38 7.60 -1.28
C ALA A 237 -10.91 7.75 -1.25
N ALA A 238 -11.54 7.63 -0.09
CA ALA A 238 -12.97 7.86 0.08
C ALA A 238 -13.35 9.33 -0.21
N ARG A 239 -12.53 10.31 0.22
CA ARG A 239 -12.70 11.74 -0.10
C ARG A 239 -12.54 12.01 -1.59
N GLN A 240 -11.55 11.39 -2.24
CA GLN A 240 -11.37 11.49 -3.68
C GLN A 240 -12.60 10.95 -4.43
N GLY A 241 -13.16 9.81 -3.99
CA GLY A 241 -14.37 9.24 -4.56
C GLY A 241 -15.60 10.15 -4.45
N THR A 242 -15.69 10.99 -3.43
CA THR A 242 -16.76 12.00 -3.29
C THR A 242 -16.47 13.33 -3.97
N GLY A 243 -15.28 13.49 -4.60
CA GLY A 243 -14.88 14.71 -5.28
C GLY A 243 -14.26 15.78 -4.35
N ASP A 244 -14.02 15.47 -3.08
CA ASP A 244 -13.37 16.36 -2.11
C ASP A 244 -11.84 16.26 -2.25
N MET A 245 -11.30 16.86 -3.33
CA MET A 245 -9.89 16.76 -3.70
C MET A 245 -8.96 17.47 -2.71
N ASP A 246 -9.44 18.52 -2.03
CA ASP A 246 -8.63 19.21 -1.03
C ASP A 246 -8.37 18.34 0.19
N MET A 247 -9.43 17.75 0.76
CA MET A 247 -9.27 16.81 1.88
C MET A 247 -8.57 15.53 1.48
N ALA A 248 -8.75 15.04 0.25
CA ALA A 248 -8.02 13.89 -0.27
C ALA A 248 -6.51 14.19 -0.33
N SER A 249 -6.13 15.36 -0.85
CA SER A 249 -4.74 15.79 -0.93
C SER A 249 -4.09 15.93 0.45
N ASP A 250 -4.83 16.45 1.44
CA ASP A 250 -4.37 16.54 2.83
C ASP A 250 -4.10 15.15 3.43
N CYS A 251 -5.04 14.23 3.26
CA CYS A 251 -4.88 12.86 3.74
C CYS A 251 -3.67 12.17 3.10
N PHE A 252 -3.52 12.27 1.78
CA PHE A 252 -2.40 11.64 1.08
C PHE A 252 -1.05 12.28 1.41
N ASP A 253 -0.99 13.60 1.56
CA ASP A 253 0.22 14.30 1.98
C ASP A 253 0.66 13.88 3.39
N ARG A 254 -0.25 13.84 4.34
CA ARG A 254 0.00 13.36 5.71
C ARG A 254 0.44 11.91 5.74
N ALA A 255 -0.26 11.03 5.01
CA ALA A 255 0.08 9.61 4.93
C ALA A 255 1.47 9.40 4.33
N ALA A 256 1.79 10.06 3.23
CA ALA A 256 3.08 9.92 2.57
C ALA A 256 4.23 10.54 3.38
N THR A 257 4.00 11.65 4.08
CA THR A 257 4.98 12.23 5.01
C THR A 257 5.25 11.26 6.16
N ARG A 258 4.21 10.69 6.76
CA ARG A 258 4.34 9.71 7.84
C ARG A 258 5.00 8.42 7.35
N ALA A 259 4.66 7.94 6.15
CA ALA A 259 5.26 6.75 5.55
C ALA A 259 6.78 6.92 5.35
N ARG A 260 7.23 8.05 4.79
CA ARG A 260 8.66 8.33 4.61
C ARG A 260 9.42 8.35 5.93
N ALA A 261 8.83 8.90 6.99
CA ALA A 261 9.45 8.91 8.32
C ALA A 261 9.68 7.50 8.89
N THR A 262 8.96 6.46 8.42
CA THR A 262 9.16 5.07 8.86
C THR A 262 10.31 4.37 8.16
N GLY A 263 10.67 4.79 6.95
CA GLY A 263 11.61 4.09 6.07
C GLY A 263 11.09 2.75 5.52
N TRP A 264 9.79 2.44 5.61
CA TRP A 264 9.20 1.18 5.15
C TRP A 264 8.86 1.20 3.66
N PRO A 265 9.57 0.45 2.80
CA PRO A 265 9.45 0.59 1.36
C PRO A 265 8.02 0.37 0.84
N THR A 266 7.34 -0.69 1.31
CA THR A 266 5.98 -1.03 0.85
C THR A 266 4.95 0.04 1.24
N VAL A 267 5.08 0.64 2.42
CA VAL A 267 4.16 1.66 2.90
C VAL A 267 4.41 2.99 2.19
N ILE A 268 5.68 3.33 1.93
CA ILE A 268 6.07 4.51 1.13
C ILE A 268 5.50 4.37 -0.28
N GLY A 269 5.78 3.26 -0.96
CA GLY A 269 5.29 3.01 -2.32
C GLY A 269 3.75 3.02 -2.40
N THR A 270 3.06 2.48 -1.40
CA THR A 270 1.58 2.53 -1.34
C THR A 270 1.06 3.95 -1.20
N ALA A 271 1.65 4.77 -0.33
CA ALA A 271 1.25 6.16 -0.15
C ALA A 271 1.54 7.00 -1.41
N ASP A 272 2.70 6.81 -2.03
CA ASP A 272 3.09 7.51 -3.25
C ASP A 272 2.25 7.09 -4.46
N THR A 273 1.79 5.84 -4.52
CA THR A 273 0.80 5.40 -5.51
C THR A 273 -0.48 6.23 -5.43
N ARG A 274 -1.04 6.44 -4.22
CA ARG A 274 -2.25 7.25 -4.04
C ARG A 274 -2.06 8.72 -4.38
N VAL A 275 -0.89 9.27 -4.09
CA VAL A 275 -0.54 10.62 -4.54
C VAL A 275 -0.45 10.67 -6.07
N GLY A 276 0.14 9.67 -6.71
CA GLY A 276 0.22 9.56 -8.18
C GLY A 276 -1.17 9.50 -8.83
N GLU A 277 -2.09 8.69 -8.30
CA GLU A 277 -3.48 8.63 -8.76
C GLU A 277 -4.20 9.98 -8.61
N LEU A 278 -3.97 10.70 -7.50
CA LEU A 278 -4.55 12.03 -7.32
C LEU A 278 -3.94 13.04 -8.31
N LEU A 279 -2.62 13.03 -8.52
CA LEU A 279 -1.96 13.87 -9.53
C LEU A 279 -2.52 13.63 -10.93
N GLN A 280 -2.78 12.37 -11.30
CA GLN A 280 -3.47 12.02 -12.55
C GLN A 280 -4.86 12.67 -12.61
N THR A 281 -5.67 12.54 -11.55
CA THR A 281 -7.02 13.14 -11.47
C THR A 281 -6.97 14.67 -11.59
N LEU A 282 -5.95 15.30 -11.04
CA LEU A 282 -5.71 16.75 -11.11
C LEU A 282 -5.11 17.21 -12.46
N GLY A 283 -4.81 16.29 -13.38
CA GLY A 283 -4.24 16.58 -14.69
C GLY A 283 -2.72 16.77 -14.71
N ALA A 284 -2.01 16.54 -13.62
CA ALA A 284 -0.55 16.62 -13.53
C ALA A 284 0.11 15.29 -13.97
N LEU A 285 -0.07 14.93 -15.26
CA LEU A 285 0.21 13.59 -15.78
C LEU A 285 1.72 13.22 -15.75
N ASP A 286 2.61 14.16 -16.07
CA ASP A 286 4.05 13.89 -16.03
C ASP A 286 4.55 13.65 -14.61
N GLU A 287 4.04 14.43 -13.63
CA GLU A 287 4.37 14.27 -12.22
C GLU A 287 3.80 12.94 -11.68
N SER A 288 2.57 12.60 -12.08
CA SER A 288 1.94 11.31 -11.77
C SER A 288 2.79 10.14 -12.28
N ARG A 289 3.15 10.17 -13.57
CA ARG A 289 3.98 9.13 -14.19
C ARG A 289 5.32 8.95 -13.47
N ALA A 290 6.01 10.04 -13.17
CA ALA A 290 7.30 10.01 -12.48
C ALA A 290 7.16 9.38 -11.07
N LEU A 291 6.19 9.84 -10.29
CA LEU A 291 5.96 9.35 -8.93
C LEU A 291 5.50 7.88 -8.91
N LEU A 292 4.62 7.47 -9.82
CA LEU A 292 4.18 6.07 -9.94
C LEU A 292 5.31 5.14 -10.34
N SER A 293 6.22 5.58 -11.23
CA SER A 293 7.42 4.80 -11.58
C SER A 293 8.34 4.60 -10.37
N GLU A 294 8.49 5.61 -9.51
CA GLU A 294 9.24 5.50 -8.26
C GLU A 294 8.52 4.59 -7.24
N ALA A 295 7.19 4.73 -7.10
CA ALA A 295 6.38 3.87 -6.24
C ALA A 295 6.49 2.39 -6.64
N ILE A 296 6.46 2.08 -7.93
CA ILE A 296 6.66 0.72 -8.44
C ILE A 296 8.03 0.17 -8.03
N LEU A 297 9.11 0.97 -8.10
CA LEU A 297 10.42 0.55 -7.63
C LEU A 297 10.43 0.24 -6.13
N GLN A 298 9.79 1.07 -5.31
CA GLN A 298 9.66 0.83 -3.86
C GLN A 298 8.85 -0.45 -3.56
N LEU A 299 7.78 -0.69 -4.30
CA LEU A 299 6.91 -1.86 -4.11
C LEU A 299 7.50 -3.15 -4.67
N SER A 300 8.44 -3.08 -5.63
CA SER A 300 9.10 -4.25 -6.24
C SER A 300 9.96 -5.07 -5.27
N VAL A 301 10.21 -4.57 -4.06
CA VAL A 301 10.85 -5.36 -2.98
C VAL A 301 9.99 -6.55 -2.55
N VAL A 302 8.68 -6.48 -2.79
CA VAL A 302 7.73 -7.58 -2.62
C VAL A 302 7.13 -7.93 -4.00
N PRO A 303 7.75 -8.84 -4.74
CA PRO A 303 7.23 -9.24 -6.04
C PRO A 303 5.79 -9.77 -5.93
N ARG A 304 4.97 -9.45 -6.94
CA ARG A 304 3.60 -9.98 -7.06
C ARG A 304 2.66 -9.58 -5.91
N SER A 305 2.89 -8.42 -5.29
CA SER A 305 1.98 -7.90 -4.27
C SER A 305 0.80 -7.14 -4.90
N VAL A 306 -0.35 -7.13 -4.20
CA VAL A 306 -1.52 -6.35 -4.63
C VAL A 306 -1.20 -4.85 -4.71
N HIS A 307 -0.34 -4.33 -3.84
CA HIS A 307 0.08 -2.93 -3.86
C HIS A 307 0.89 -2.59 -5.12
N LEU A 308 1.77 -3.50 -5.55
CA LEU A 308 2.50 -3.36 -6.82
C LEU A 308 1.54 -3.42 -8.01
N ALA A 309 0.55 -4.32 -7.99
CA ALA A 309 -0.48 -4.39 -9.02
C ALA A 309 -1.27 -3.07 -9.14
N ILE A 310 -1.66 -2.47 -8.02
CA ILE A 310 -2.35 -1.18 -8.00
C ILE A 310 -1.47 -0.07 -8.60
N ALA A 311 -0.20 -0.01 -8.25
CA ALA A 311 0.74 0.98 -8.79
C ALA A 311 0.94 0.82 -10.30
N CYS A 312 1.10 -0.41 -10.80
CA CYS A 312 1.19 -0.69 -12.24
C CYS A 312 -0.09 -0.30 -12.98
N ALA A 313 -1.26 -0.60 -12.42
CA ALA A 313 -2.54 -0.20 -13.00
C ALA A 313 -2.70 1.33 -13.04
N ALA A 314 -2.31 2.04 -11.98
CA ALA A 314 -2.32 3.50 -11.93
C ALA A 314 -1.38 4.13 -12.97
N LEU A 315 -0.17 3.55 -13.16
CA LEU A 315 0.75 3.98 -14.21
C LEU A 315 0.15 3.77 -15.61
N ALA A 316 -0.48 2.61 -15.86
CA ALA A 316 -1.13 2.34 -17.13
C ALA A 316 -2.27 3.33 -17.42
N GLN A 317 -3.08 3.66 -16.41
CA GLN A 317 -4.13 4.67 -16.53
C GLN A 317 -3.56 6.07 -16.81
N THR A 318 -2.45 6.44 -16.16
CA THR A 318 -1.75 7.70 -16.41
C THR A 318 -1.21 7.75 -17.83
N LEU A 319 -0.60 6.67 -18.33
CA LEU A 319 -0.12 6.58 -19.72
C LEU A 319 -1.28 6.67 -20.73
N LEU A 320 -2.42 6.05 -20.43
CA LEU A 320 -3.62 6.19 -21.26
C LEU A 320 -4.12 7.63 -21.28
N ALA A 321 -4.14 8.32 -20.13
CA ALA A 321 -4.51 9.74 -20.06
C ALA A 321 -3.51 10.66 -20.79
N MET A 322 -2.25 10.24 -20.94
CA MET A 322 -1.22 10.92 -21.77
C MET A 322 -1.32 10.58 -23.26
N GLU A 323 -2.39 9.89 -23.69
CA GLU A 323 -2.58 9.43 -25.07
C GLU A 323 -1.48 8.45 -25.56
N ARG A 324 -0.95 7.65 -24.63
CA ARG A 324 0.12 6.65 -24.88
C ARG A 324 -0.40 5.21 -24.62
N PRO A 325 -1.44 4.75 -25.33
CA PRO A 325 -2.12 3.47 -25.02
C PRO A 325 -1.20 2.25 -25.22
N VAL A 326 -0.29 2.28 -26.19
CA VAL A 326 0.63 1.16 -26.43
C VAL A 326 1.59 0.95 -25.25
N GLU A 327 2.07 2.02 -24.63
CA GLU A 327 2.95 1.94 -23.47
C GLU A 327 2.18 1.54 -22.20
N ALA A 328 0.86 1.74 -22.15
CA ALA A 328 0.01 1.32 -21.04
C ALA A 328 -0.26 -0.19 -21.01
N LEU A 329 -0.06 -0.91 -22.12
CA LEU A 329 -0.37 -2.34 -22.23
C LEU A 329 0.44 -3.21 -21.27
N GLU A 330 1.75 -2.98 -21.18
CA GLU A 330 2.66 -3.79 -20.35
C GLU A 330 2.34 -3.65 -18.85
N PRO A 331 2.33 -2.43 -18.25
CA PRO A 331 2.04 -2.31 -16.83
C PRO A 331 0.62 -2.77 -16.47
N MET A 332 -0.35 -2.64 -17.37
CA MET A 332 -1.70 -3.17 -17.15
C MET A 332 -1.73 -4.71 -17.15
N ALA A 333 -1.00 -5.35 -18.06
CA ALA A 333 -0.89 -6.81 -18.11
C ALA A 333 -0.19 -7.37 -16.86
N GLU A 334 0.86 -6.70 -16.37
CA GLU A 334 1.53 -7.06 -15.11
C GLU A 334 0.56 -6.94 -13.92
N ALA A 335 -0.21 -5.86 -13.83
CA ALA A 335 -1.21 -5.66 -12.78
C ALA A 335 -2.26 -6.78 -12.76
N ILE A 336 -2.76 -7.18 -13.92
CA ILE A 336 -3.76 -8.25 -14.06
C ILE A 336 -3.16 -9.60 -13.66
N ALA A 337 -1.94 -9.92 -14.10
CA ALA A 337 -1.28 -11.16 -13.74
C ALA A 337 -1.13 -11.30 -12.22
N MET A 338 -0.69 -10.23 -11.55
CA MET A 338 -0.57 -10.21 -10.09
C MET A 338 -1.92 -10.35 -9.37
N CYS A 339 -2.98 -9.69 -9.87
CA CYS A 339 -4.31 -9.83 -9.28
C CYS A 339 -4.91 -11.23 -9.45
N ARG A 340 -4.66 -11.90 -10.58
CA ARG A 340 -5.09 -13.30 -10.81
C ARG A 340 -4.45 -14.26 -9.79
N GLU A 341 -3.17 -14.09 -9.51
CA GLU A 341 -2.45 -14.92 -8.55
C GLU A 341 -2.87 -14.65 -7.09
N SER A 342 -3.20 -13.41 -6.77
CA SER A 342 -3.51 -13.00 -5.40
C SER A 342 -4.96 -13.27 -4.96
N GLY A 343 -5.85 -13.65 -5.89
CA GLY A 343 -7.27 -13.90 -5.61
C GLY A 343 -8.11 -12.65 -5.31
N PHE A 344 -7.59 -11.44 -5.56
CA PHE A 344 -8.33 -10.18 -5.36
C PHE A 344 -9.31 -9.93 -6.52
N SER A 345 -10.48 -10.59 -6.49
CA SER A 345 -11.46 -10.59 -7.57
C SER A 345 -11.94 -9.19 -7.96
N HIS A 346 -12.16 -8.30 -6.98
CA HIS A 346 -12.58 -6.92 -7.25
C HIS A 346 -11.51 -6.13 -8.03
N ASN A 347 -10.26 -6.16 -7.57
CA ASN A 347 -9.16 -5.47 -8.25
C ASN A 347 -8.89 -6.06 -9.64
N LEU A 348 -9.02 -7.38 -9.79
CA LEU A 348 -8.89 -8.04 -11.08
C LEU A 348 -9.96 -7.56 -12.06
N ALA A 349 -11.24 -7.58 -11.67
CA ALA A 349 -12.33 -7.11 -12.51
C ALA A 349 -12.18 -5.63 -12.90
N LEU A 350 -11.77 -4.78 -11.95
CA LEU A 350 -11.49 -3.38 -12.21
C LEU A 350 -10.34 -3.19 -13.22
N ASN A 351 -9.24 -3.92 -13.06
CA ASN A 351 -8.10 -3.86 -13.97
C ASN A 351 -8.43 -4.39 -15.37
N LEU A 352 -9.29 -5.41 -15.48
CA LEU A 352 -9.77 -5.90 -16.77
C LEU A 352 -10.64 -4.86 -17.49
N ILE A 353 -11.47 -4.09 -16.77
CA ILE A 353 -12.20 -2.94 -17.36
C ILE A 353 -11.22 -1.91 -17.93
N PHE A 354 -10.19 -1.55 -17.16
CA PHE A 354 -9.16 -0.61 -17.64
C PHE A 354 -8.34 -1.19 -18.79
N GLN A 355 -8.06 -2.50 -18.81
CA GLN A 355 -7.42 -3.16 -19.95
C GLN A 355 -8.30 -3.05 -21.20
N GLY A 356 -9.62 -3.23 -21.08
CA GLY A 356 -10.57 -3.01 -22.17
C GLY A 356 -10.44 -1.59 -22.75
N ARG A 357 -10.32 -0.57 -21.90
CA ARG A 357 -10.08 0.83 -22.34
C ARG A 357 -8.74 1.02 -23.04
N VAL A 358 -7.67 0.45 -22.48
CA VAL A 358 -6.32 0.53 -23.06
C VAL A 358 -6.28 -0.15 -24.44
N LEU A 359 -6.85 -1.35 -24.55
CA LEU A 359 -6.94 -2.10 -25.81
C LEU A 359 -7.79 -1.36 -26.85
N ALA A 360 -8.95 -0.80 -26.45
CA ALA A 360 -9.80 0.03 -27.32
C ALA A 360 -9.04 1.26 -27.85
N ALA A 361 -8.28 1.94 -27.00
CA ALA A 361 -7.47 3.09 -27.39
C ALA A 361 -6.29 2.69 -28.30
N ALA A 362 -5.75 1.47 -28.13
CA ALA A 362 -4.70 0.90 -28.99
C ALA A 362 -5.25 0.31 -30.31
N GLY A 363 -6.57 0.33 -30.54
CA GLY A 363 -7.21 -0.23 -31.74
C GLY A 363 -7.35 -1.76 -31.75
N ARG A 364 -7.08 -2.43 -30.62
CA ARG A 364 -7.14 -3.91 -30.46
C ARG A 364 -8.56 -4.33 -30.04
N VAL A 365 -9.53 -4.14 -30.95
CA VAL A 365 -10.97 -4.21 -30.65
C VAL A 365 -11.42 -5.60 -30.18
N ASP A 366 -11.02 -6.66 -30.90
CA ASP A 366 -11.44 -8.03 -30.57
C ASP A 366 -10.95 -8.46 -29.19
N GLU A 367 -9.74 -8.07 -28.84
CA GLU A 367 -9.17 -8.35 -27.51
C GLU A 367 -9.88 -7.53 -26.42
N ALA A 368 -10.24 -6.28 -26.71
CA ALA A 368 -11.04 -5.47 -25.77
C ALA A 368 -12.39 -6.12 -25.49
N LEU A 369 -13.08 -6.61 -26.51
CA LEU A 369 -14.36 -7.30 -26.36
C LEU A 369 -14.23 -8.61 -25.57
N ALA A 370 -13.18 -9.39 -25.84
CA ALA A 370 -12.91 -10.64 -25.12
C ALA A 370 -12.67 -10.40 -23.61
N VAL A 371 -11.86 -9.40 -23.28
CA VAL A 371 -11.58 -9.02 -21.89
C VAL A 371 -12.84 -8.51 -21.18
N LEU A 372 -13.68 -7.71 -21.84
CA LEU A 372 -14.93 -7.22 -21.26
C LEU A 372 -15.94 -8.35 -21.04
N ALA A 373 -15.98 -9.36 -21.95
CA ALA A 373 -16.83 -10.54 -21.76
C ALA A 373 -16.36 -11.37 -20.54
N GLU A 374 -15.05 -11.60 -20.39
CA GLU A 374 -14.47 -12.21 -19.17
C GLU A 374 -14.89 -11.44 -17.92
N THR A 375 -14.80 -10.11 -17.98
CA THR A 375 -15.14 -9.24 -16.84
C THR A 375 -16.63 -9.36 -16.48
N GLN A 376 -17.53 -9.41 -17.45
CA GLN A 376 -18.97 -9.60 -17.19
C GLN A 376 -19.26 -10.92 -16.47
N GLN A 377 -18.59 -12.00 -16.87
CA GLN A 377 -18.73 -13.29 -16.19
C GLN A 377 -18.22 -13.24 -14.74
N MET A 378 -17.11 -12.53 -14.51
CA MET A 378 -16.57 -12.34 -13.16
C MET A 378 -17.50 -11.50 -12.29
N ILE A 379 -18.07 -10.41 -12.81
CA ILE A 379 -19.01 -9.55 -12.07
C ILE A 379 -20.20 -10.38 -11.56
N VAL A 380 -20.78 -11.22 -12.42
CA VAL A 380 -21.90 -12.10 -12.04
C VAL A 380 -21.45 -13.13 -10.99
N ARG A 381 -20.28 -13.77 -11.20
CA ARG A 381 -19.78 -14.83 -10.31
C ARG A 381 -19.46 -14.34 -8.91
N PHE A 382 -18.97 -13.11 -8.78
CA PHE A 382 -18.48 -12.54 -7.52
C PHE A 382 -19.38 -11.41 -6.98
N GLU A 383 -20.57 -11.22 -7.54
CA GLU A 383 -21.58 -10.23 -7.12
C GLU A 383 -21.02 -8.79 -7.09
N LEU A 384 -20.20 -8.43 -8.09
CA LEU A 384 -19.54 -7.12 -8.20
C LEU A 384 -20.38 -6.11 -9.02
N ASP A 385 -21.67 -5.99 -8.77
CA ASP A 385 -22.65 -5.30 -9.61
C ASP A 385 -22.30 -3.84 -9.95
N SER A 386 -21.66 -3.13 -9.03
CA SER A 386 -21.21 -1.75 -9.26
C SER A 386 -20.24 -1.60 -10.44
N LEU A 387 -19.47 -2.65 -10.76
CA LEU A 387 -18.49 -2.64 -11.85
C LEU A 387 -19.12 -2.76 -13.25
N HIS A 388 -20.39 -3.16 -13.34
CA HIS A 388 -21.10 -3.15 -14.61
C HIS A 388 -21.11 -1.78 -15.30
N VAL A 389 -21.15 -0.68 -14.52
CA VAL A 389 -21.09 0.69 -15.03
C VAL A 389 -19.83 0.90 -15.87
N GLY A 390 -18.67 0.42 -15.39
CA GLY A 390 -17.40 0.52 -16.12
C GLY A 390 -17.39 -0.30 -17.41
N VAL A 391 -17.94 -1.51 -17.38
CA VAL A 391 -17.99 -2.39 -18.56
C VAL A 391 -18.88 -1.78 -19.64
N THR A 392 -20.10 -1.34 -19.29
CA THR A 392 -21.06 -0.76 -20.24
C THR A 392 -20.56 0.58 -20.81
N ASP A 393 -19.83 1.39 -20.03
CA ASP A 393 -19.17 2.62 -20.51
C ASP A 393 -18.16 2.32 -21.62
N VAL A 394 -17.30 1.31 -21.43
CA VAL A 394 -16.31 0.92 -22.45
C VAL A 394 -16.97 0.32 -23.68
N LEU A 395 -18.02 -0.50 -23.51
CA LEU A 395 -18.77 -1.07 -24.63
C LEU A 395 -19.48 0.03 -25.44
N ALA A 396 -20.03 1.06 -24.79
CA ALA A 396 -20.63 2.20 -25.48
C ALA A 396 -19.62 2.92 -26.39
N ASP A 397 -18.40 3.16 -25.89
CA ASP A 397 -17.30 3.77 -26.67
C ASP A 397 -16.87 2.88 -27.85
N LEU A 398 -16.64 1.58 -27.60
CA LEU A 398 -16.26 0.62 -28.65
C LEU A 398 -17.28 0.55 -29.77
N HIS A 399 -18.57 0.36 -29.44
CA HIS A 399 -19.62 0.29 -30.44
C HIS A 399 -19.82 1.61 -31.22
N HIS A 400 -19.56 2.74 -30.56
CA HIS A 400 -19.60 4.03 -31.24
C HIS A 400 -18.44 4.22 -32.21
N ARG A 401 -17.20 4.00 -31.74
CA ARG A 401 -15.96 4.28 -32.52
C ARG A 401 -15.74 3.31 -33.66
N PHE A 402 -16.00 2.03 -33.44
CA PHE A 402 -15.70 0.97 -34.41
C PHE A 402 -16.93 0.45 -35.16
N LYS A 403 -18.12 1.04 -34.95
CA LYS A 403 -19.39 0.68 -35.63
C LYS A 403 -19.69 -0.82 -35.58
N LEU A 404 -19.47 -1.43 -34.40
CA LEU A 404 -19.63 -2.87 -34.22
C LEU A 404 -21.10 -3.30 -34.37
N ALA A 405 -21.29 -4.58 -34.72
CA ALA A 405 -22.62 -5.16 -34.82
C ALA A 405 -23.38 -5.06 -33.48
N PRO A 406 -24.71 -4.77 -33.52
CA PRO A 406 -25.50 -4.69 -32.31
C PRO A 406 -25.66 -6.05 -31.65
N PRO A 407 -25.69 -6.11 -30.29
CA PRO A 407 -25.97 -7.34 -29.57
C PRO A 407 -27.39 -7.87 -29.88
N ALA A 408 -27.58 -9.19 -29.79
CA ALA A 408 -28.89 -9.81 -30.01
C ALA A 408 -29.94 -9.30 -29.00
N GLY A 409 -31.18 -9.10 -29.47
CA GLY A 409 -32.29 -8.66 -28.62
C GLY A 409 -32.29 -7.16 -28.26
N MET A 410 -31.42 -6.36 -28.87
CA MET A 410 -31.37 -4.93 -28.64
C MET A 410 -32.63 -4.21 -29.19
N THR A 411 -33.18 -3.31 -28.39
CA THR A 411 -34.39 -2.52 -28.75
C THR A 411 -34.09 -1.06 -29.06
N LEU A 412 -32.93 -0.54 -28.72
CA LEU A 412 -32.54 0.85 -28.98
C LEU A 412 -31.92 1.02 -30.37
N PRO A 413 -31.96 2.23 -30.95
CA PRO A 413 -31.54 2.50 -32.34
C PRO A 413 -30.10 2.09 -32.64
N THR A 414 -29.19 2.21 -31.67
CA THR A 414 -27.79 1.83 -31.83
C THR A 414 -27.26 1.11 -30.60
N ALA A 415 -26.27 0.23 -30.79
CA ALA A 415 -25.61 -0.45 -29.67
C ALA A 415 -24.90 0.52 -28.72
N ALA A 416 -24.35 1.61 -29.25
CA ALA A 416 -23.73 2.66 -28.43
C ALA A 416 -24.75 3.30 -27.47
N LEU A 417 -25.97 3.59 -27.95
CA LEU A 417 -27.07 4.06 -27.09
C LEU A 417 -27.48 3.01 -26.06
N HIS A 418 -27.60 1.75 -26.47
CA HIS A 418 -27.96 0.67 -25.56
C HIS A 418 -27.02 0.58 -24.36
N PHE A 419 -25.72 0.57 -24.61
CA PHE A 419 -24.73 0.48 -23.53
C PHE A 419 -24.60 1.77 -22.73
N ALA A 420 -24.72 2.95 -23.34
CA ALA A 420 -24.68 4.23 -22.64
C ALA A 420 -25.87 4.43 -21.70
N GLU A 421 -27.11 4.08 -22.16
CA GLU A 421 -28.30 4.08 -21.30
C GLU A 421 -28.19 3.05 -20.16
N ALA A 422 -27.64 1.86 -20.45
CA ALA A 422 -27.37 0.86 -19.43
C ALA A 422 -26.34 1.37 -18.38
N THR A 423 -25.33 2.12 -18.82
CA THR A 423 -24.34 2.78 -17.92
C THR A 423 -25.06 3.77 -16.99
N LEU A 424 -25.91 4.63 -17.55
CA LEU A 424 -26.66 5.61 -16.77
C LEU A 424 -27.63 4.94 -15.79
N ALA A 425 -28.42 4.00 -16.26
CA ALA A 425 -29.41 3.29 -15.43
C ALA A 425 -28.77 2.54 -14.26
N ARG A 426 -27.69 1.83 -14.51
CA ARG A 426 -26.95 1.09 -13.46
C ARG A 426 -26.24 2.02 -12.48
N GLY A 427 -25.63 3.09 -13.00
CA GLY A 427 -24.97 4.08 -12.16
C GLY A 427 -25.91 4.75 -11.17
N LEU A 428 -27.14 5.07 -11.59
CA LEU A 428 -28.16 5.68 -10.73
C LEU A 428 -28.64 4.77 -9.58
N LEU A 429 -28.39 3.47 -9.65
CA LEU A 429 -28.66 2.54 -8.53
C LEU A 429 -27.58 2.57 -7.44
N ILE A 430 -26.42 3.17 -7.71
CA ILE A 430 -25.30 3.27 -6.76
C ILE A 430 -25.47 4.55 -5.95
N GLU A 431 -25.60 4.43 -4.62
CA GLU A 431 -25.74 5.58 -3.73
C GLU A 431 -24.54 6.54 -3.86
N GLY A 432 -24.84 7.81 -4.12
CA GLY A 432 -23.81 8.84 -4.26
C GLY A 432 -23.10 8.89 -5.62
N TRP A 433 -23.38 7.95 -6.55
CA TRP A 433 -22.84 8.03 -7.90
C TRP A 433 -23.44 9.20 -8.67
N LYS A 434 -22.60 9.92 -9.39
CA LYS A 434 -23.01 11.04 -10.25
C LYS A 434 -22.60 10.73 -11.67
N ALA A 435 -23.55 10.78 -12.58
CA ALA A 435 -23.26 10.60 -13.99
C ALA A 435 -22.34 11.72 -14.48
N PRO A 436 -21.19 11.41 -15.11
CA PRO A 436 -20.30 12.42 -15.62
C PRO A 436 -20.93 13.19 -16.78
N ALA A 437 -20.59 14.47 -16.91
CA ALA A 437 -21.10 15.33 -17.98
C ALA A 437 -20.87 14.73 -19.38
N ARG A 438 -19.74 14.04 -19.59
CA ARG A 438 -19.43 13.36 -20.84
C ARG A 438 -20.43 12.26 -21.23
N LEU A 439 -20.97 11.53 -20.24
CA LEU A 439 -21.97 10.48 -20.50
C LEU A 439 -23.30 11.10 -21.00
N TYR A 440 -23.74 12.13 -20.30
CA TYR A 440 -24.96 12.86 -20.74
C TYR A 440 -24.77 13.54 -22.09
N ALA A 441 -23.63 14.13 -22.38
CA ALA A 441 -23.32 14.71 -23.68
C ALA A 441 -23.33 13.65 -24.79
N PHE A 442 -22.67 12.50 -24.53
CA PHE A 442 -22.68 11.36 -25.44
C PHE A 442 -24.12 10.88 -25.76
N LEU A 443 -24.93 10.70 -24.72
CA LEU A 443 -26.34 10.31 -24.89
C LEU A 443 -27.12 11.35 -25.68
N ALA A 444 -26.95 12.65 -25.42
CA ALA A 444 -27.60 13.72 -26.13
C ALA A 444 -27.29 13.69 -27.64
N GLU A 445 -26.01 13.55 -27.98
CA GLU A 445 -25.59 13.46 -29.39
C GLU A 445 -26.16 12.21 -30.09
N ARG A 446 -26.08 11.05 -29.43
CA ARG A 446 -26.57 9.79 -30.02
C ARG A 446 -28.10 9.77 -30.20
N TRP A 447 -28.87 10.34 -29.25
CA TRP A 447 -30.31 10.47 -29.39
C TRP A 447 -30.70 11.49 -30.49
N ALA A 448 -29.95 12.58 -30.66
CA ALA A 448 -30.14 13.53 -31.75
C ALA A 448 -29.92 12.87 -33.12
N GLU A 449 -28.84 12.05 -33.26
CA GLU A 449 -28.56 11.28 -34.48
C GLU A 449 -29.67 10.24 -34.78
N ALA A 450 -30.28 9.68 -33.74
CA ALA A 450 -31.39 8.74 -33.86
C ALA A 450 -32.74 9.45 -34.15
N GLY A 451 -32.79 10.78 -34.18
CA GLY A 451 -33.98 11.58 -34.45
C GLY A 451 -34.88 11.83 -33.24
N ASP A 452 -34.53 11.35 -32.04
CA ASP A 452 -35.28 11.64 -30.82
C ASP A 452 -34.74 12.91 -30.14
N HIS A 453 -35.16 14.04 -30.64
CA HIS A 453 -34.75 15.35 -30.15
C HIS A 453 -35.24 15.66 -28.73
N ALA A 454 -36.32 15.03 -28.27
CA ALA A 454 -36.85 15.22 -26.93
C ALA A 454 -35.91 14.61 -25.88
N ARG A 455 -35.47 13.35 -26.08
CA ARG A 455 -34.46 12.70 -25.23
C ARG A 455 -33.11 13.39 -25.34
N ALA A 456 -32.68 13.74 -26.54
CA ALA A 456 -31.45 14.49 -26.78
C ALA A 456 -31.41 15.78 -25.97
N TYR A 457 -32.47 16.58 -25.98
CA TYR A 457 -32.58 17.81 -25.21
C TYR A 457 -32.54 17.56 -23.69
N GLY A 458 -33.23 16.52 -23.21
CA GLY A 458 -33.19 16.11 -21.81
C GLY A 458 -31.78 15.82 -21.33
N HIS A 459 -31.04 14.99 -22.06
CA HIS A 459 -29.64 14.66 -21.74
C HIS A 459 -28.71 15.86 -21.90
N ALA A 460 -28.91 16.74 -22.88
CA ALA A 460 -28.10 17.96 -23.02
C ALA A 460 -28.22 18.89 -21.80
N ARG A 461 -29.43 19.06 -21.25
CA ARG A 461 -29.66 19.81 -20.02
C ARG A 461 -28.90 19.20 -18.83
N HIS A 462 -28.97 17.87 -18.65
CA HIS A 462 -28.23 17.17 -17.61
C HIS A 462 -26.71 17.28 -17.82
N ALA A 463 -26.23 17.25 -19.06
CA ALA A 463 -24.83 17.45 -19.39
C ALA A 463 -24.32 18.83 -18.94
N LEU A 464 -25.08 19.89 -19.20
CA LEU A 464 -24.75 21.24 -18.75
C LEU A 464 -24.71 21.35 -17.23
N GLN A 465 -25.71 20.81 -16.54
CA GLN A 465 -25.77 20.79 -15.09
C GLN A 465 -24.61 20.00 -14.47
N ALA A 466 -24.32 18.81 -15.00
CA ALA A 466 -23.19 18.00 -14.55
C ALA A 466 -21.85 18.71 -14.80
N LYS A 467 -21.69 19.37 -15.95
CA LYS A 467 -20.47 20.15 -16.27
C LYS A 467 -20.26 21.32 -15.32
N GLU A 468 -21.33 22.02 -14.92
CA GLU A 468 -21.25 23.08 -13.92
C GLU A 468 -20.82 22.56 -12.56
N GLN A 469 -21.37 21.42 -12.11
CA GLN A 469 -20.95 20.74 -10.89
C GLN A 469 -19.49 20.28 -10.96
N GLU A 470 -19.05 19.66 -12.04
CA GLU A 470 -17.66 19.27 -12.26
C GLU A 470 -16.72 20.50 -12.26
N SER A 471 -17.14 21.60 -12.90
CA SER A 471 -16.36 22.85 -12.91
C SER A 471 -16.19 23.41 -11.51
N THR A 472 -17.25 23.42 -10.72
CA THR A 472 -17.21 23.87 -9.32
C THR A 472 -16.27 23.00 -8.49
N GLN A 473 -16.28 21.68 -8.66
CA GLN A 473 -15.34 20.77 -8.00
C GLN A 473 -13.89 21.04 -8.43
N LYS A 474 -13.65 21.29 -9.73
CA LYS A 474 -12.32 21.58 -10.29
C LYS A 474 -11.74 22.90 -9.81
N MET A 475 -12.54 23.84 -9.28
CA MET A 475 -12.03 25.10 -8.72
C MET A 475 -11.02 24.89 -7.57
N ASN A 476 -11.11 23.79 -6.84
CA ASN A 476 -10.19 23.45 -5.75
C ASN A 476 -8.94 22.66 -6.21
N TYR A 477 -8.89 22.24 -7.47
CA TYR A 477 -7.75 21.45 -7.99
C TYR A 477 -6.39 22.18 -7.90
N PRO A 478 -6.29 23.51 -8.20
CA PRO A 478 -5.03 24.23 -8.05
C PRO A 478 -4.48 24.22 -6.63
N LEU A 479 -5.34 24.29 -5.61
CA LEU A 479 -4.94 24.27 -4.21
C LEU A 479 -4.41 22.87 -3.82
N ALA A 480 -5.14 21.83 -4.17
CA ALA A 480 -4.73 20.45 -3.95
C ALA A 480 -3.39 20.14 -4.65
N LEU A 481 -3.24 20.56 -5.92
CA LEU A 481 -2.01 20.39 -6.68
C LEU A 481 -0.83 21.17 -6.07
N ALA A 482 -1.03 22.44 -5.65
CA ALA A 482 0.00 23.24 -4.99
C ALA A 482 0.46 22.61 -3.67
N ARG A 483 -0.44 21.95 -2.92
CA ARG A 483 -0.09 21.20 -1.71
C ARG A 483 0.83 20.02 -2.03
N LEU A 484 0.46 19.21 -3.01
CA LEU A 484 1.26 18.04 -3.41
C LEU A 484 2.63 18.46 -3.97
N ARG A 485 2.71 19.52 -4.77
CA ARG A 485 3.98 20.05 -5.32
C ARG A 485 4.91 20.59 -4.25
N ARG A 486 4.39 21.27 -3.23
CA ARG A 486 5.20 21.70 -2.07
C ARG A 486 5.81 20.53 -1.33
N ARG A 487 5.12 19.42 -1.25
CA ARG A 487 5.63 18.20 -0.64
C ARG A 487 6.80 17.61 -1.45
N THR A 488 6.65 17.47 -2.76
CA THR A 488 7.70 16.91 -3.62
C THR A 488 8.97 17.77 -3.59
N ALA A 489 8.82 19.10 -3.57
CA ALA A 489 9.94 20.01 -3.41
C ALA A 489 10.65 19.82 -2.06
N ARG A 490 9.89 19.75 -0.93
CA ARG A 490 10.48 19.50 0.40
C ARG A 490 11.18 18.14 0.51
N ALA A 491 10.65 17.12 -0.14
CA ALA A 491 11.30 15.80 -0.16
C ALA A 491 12.65 15.85 -0.88
N SER A 492 12.75 16.60 -1.98
CA SER A 492 14.00 16.82 -2.70
C SER A 492 15.01 17.65 -1.89
N ASP A 493 14.54 18.66 -1.13
CA ASP A 493 15.41 19.52 -0.30
C ASP A 493 15.95 18.77 0.92
N VAL A 494 15.16 17.89 1.55
CA VAL A 494 15.61 17.03 2.66
C VAL A 494 16.64 15.98 2.20
N GLU A 495 16.57 15.54 0.95
CA GLU A 495 17.60 14.68 0.34
C GLU A 495 18.88 15.46 -0.04
N ALA A 496 18.80 16.80 -0.19
CA ALA A 496 19.91 17.67 -0.56
C ALA A 496 20.67 18.29 0.63
N GLU A 497 20.08 18.36 1.84
CA GLU A 497 20.80 18.81 3.04
C GLU A 497 21.59 17.64 3.66
N PRO A 498 22.92 17.68 3.66
CA PRO A 498 23.72 16.84 4.56
C PRO A 498 23.43 17.36 5.98
N THR A 499 22.83 16.53 6.83
CA THR A 499 22.64 16.80 8.25
C THR A 499 23.97 17.24 8.89
N ALA A 500 24.18 18.54 8.92
CA ALA A 500 25.25 19.20 9.66
C ALA A 500 24.84 19.35 11.14
N ALA A 501 24.70 18.23 11.84
CA ALA A 501 24.64 18.22 13.30
C ALA A 501 25.01 16.81 13.78
N THR A 502 26.29 16.50 13.76
CA THR A 502 27.07 15.69 14.71
C THR A 502 28.46 15.42 14.13
N ALA A 503 29.24 16.50 13.97
CA ALA A 503 30.67 16.38 13.71
C ALA A 503 31.40 16.55 15.03
N ALA A 504 31.51 15.47 15.81
CA ALA A 504 32.61 15.24 16.78
C ALA A 504 32.42 13.84 17.36
N GLY A 505 33.16 12.88 16.88
CA GLY A 505 33.27 11.56 17.49
C GLY A 505 33.21 10.42 16.47
N ASP A 506 34.38 9.89 16.20
CA ASP A 506 34.63 8.55 15.66
C ASP A 506 34.70 8.35 14.13
N ASP A 507 35.80 8.82 13.57
CA ASP A 507 36.18 8.56 12.16
C ASP A 507 36.73 7.14 11.90
N ARG A 508 36.84 6.27 12.92
CA ARG A 508 37.37 4.91 12.77
C ARG A 508 36.30 3.83 12.56
N GLU A 509 35.12 3.96 13.15
CA GLU A 509 34.01 2.99 12.97
C GLU A 509 33.25 3.17 11.66
N ARG A 510 33.24 4.37 11.06
CA ARG A 510 32.61 4.63 9.75
C ARG A 510 33.27 3.93 8.56
N ARG A 511 34.48 3.40 8.71
CA ARG A 511 35.19 2.69 7.63
C ARG A 511 34.87 1.21 7.52
N GLN A 512 34.20 0.58 8.49
CA GLN A 512 33.82 -0.84 8.49
C GLN A 512 32.31 -1.12 8.40
N ALA A 513 31.43 -0.15 8.60
CA ALA A 513 30.00 -0.31 8.33
C ALA A 513 29.75 -0.21 6.82
N GLY A 514 29.34 -1.29 6.21
CA GLY A 514 29.11 -1.40 4.77
C GLY A 514 28.26 -0.25 4.24
N LYS A 515 28.80 0.49 3.27
CA LYS A 515 28.19 1.66 2.63
C LYS A 515 26.79 1.32 2.14
N SER A 516 25.74 1.85 2.80
CA SER A 516 24.38 1.67 2.36
C SER A 516 24.17 2.31 0.98
N LEU A 517 23.47 1.60 0.09
CA LEU A 517 23.09 2.13 -1.21
C LEU A 517 21.96 3.14 -1.02
N THR A 518 22.06 4.29 -1.69
CA THR A 518 20.95 5.25 -1.77
C THR A 518 19.77 4.64 -2.52
N PRO A 519 18.54 5.14 -2.34
CA PRO A 519 17.37 4.67 -3.09
C PRO A 519 17.59 4.69 -4.60
N LYS A 520 18.20 5.74 -5.15
CA LYS A 520 18.54 5.86 -6.58
C LYS A 520 19.58 4.82 -7.03
N GLU A 521 20.62 4.60 -6.24
CA GLU A 521 21.63 3.57 -6.52
C GLU A 521 21.04 2.16 -6.46
N ARG A 522 20.09 1.92 -5.57
CA ARG A 522 19.36 0.64 -5.49
C ARG A 522 18.46 0.44 -6.70
N SER A 523 17.75 1.47 -7.15
CA SER A 523 16.92 1.44 -8.37
C SER A 523 17.76 1.14 -9.61
N ILE A 524 18.89 1.83 -9.77
CA ILE A 524 19.83 1.60 -10.86
C ILE A 524 20.40 0.18 -10.81
N LEU A 525 20.71 -0.32 -9.62
CA LEU A 525 21.22 -1.68 -9.41
C LEU A 525 20.22 -2.76 -9.84
N LEU A 526 18.93 -2.57 -9.55
CA LEU A 526 17.86 -3.49 -9.96
C LEU A 526 17.71 -3.54 -11.48
N LEU A 527 17.73 -2.38 -12.15
CA LEU A 527 17.68 -2.30 -13.61
C LEU A 527 18.97 -2.87 -14.24
N LEU A 528 20.12 -2.65 -13.58
CA LEU A 528 21.40 -3.24 -13.97
C LEU A 528 21.35 -4.78 -13.91
N ALA A 529 20.73 -5.33 -12.88
CA ALA A 529 20.55 -6.77 -12.70
C ALA A 529 19.63 -7.39 -13.75
N ARG A 530 18.74 -6.60 -14.33
CA ARG A 530 17.88 -6.96 -15.47
C ARG A 530 18.52 -6.73 -16.85
N ASN A 531 19.84 -6.46 -16.90
CA ASN A 531 20.64 -6.21 -18.10
C ASN A 531 20.26 -4.95 -18.91
N TYR A 532 19.56 -3.99 -18.31
CA TYR A 532 19.25 -2.71 -18.98
C TYR A 532 20.53 -1.92 -19.29
N SER A 533 20.65 -1.37 -20.49
CA SER A 533 21.72 -0.46 -20.87
C SER A 533 21.60 0.89 -20.14
N ASN A 534 22.65 1.72 -20.13
CA ASN A 534 22.58 3.03 -19.47
C ASN A 534 21.48 3.92 -20.05
N LYS A 535 21.25 3.87 -21.36
CA LYS A 535 20.18 4.61 -22.02
C LYS A 535 18.78 4.12 -21.61
N GLU A 536 18.62 2.82 -21.47
CA GLU A 536 17.35 2.23 -20.98
C GLU A 536 17.12 2.55 -19.52
N ILE A 537 18.16 2.48 -18.67
CA ILE A 537 18.09 2.91 -17.27
C ILE A 537 17.71 4.41 -17.20
N ALA A 538 18.40 5.26 -17.97
CA ALA A 538 18.11 6.69 -18.03
C ALA A 538 16.65 6.96 -18.41
N LYS A 539 16.15 6.24 -19.41
CA LYS A 539 14.74 6.32 -19.83
C LYS A 539 13.79 5.81 -18.75
N ALA A 540 14.11 4.68 -18.09
CA ALA A 540 13.27 4.05 -17.09
C ALA A 540 13.11 4.90 -15.82
N ILE A 541 14.15 5.66 -15.42
CA ILE A 541 14.13 6.48 -14.20
C ILE A 541 14.08 7.99 -14.48
N ALA A 542 13.74 8.37 -15.73
CA ALA A 542 13.62 9.76 -16.19
C ALA A 542 14.84 10.64 -15.85
N MET A 543 16.05 10.12 -16.08
CA MET A 543 17.33 10.80 -15.86
C MET A 543 18.11 10.96 -17.15
N SER A 544 19.13 11.84 -17.17
CA SER A 544 20.08 11.89 -18.28
C SER A 544 21.04 10.69 -18.25
N ASP A 545 21.54 10.26 -19.41
CA ASP A 545 22.55 9.19 -19.52
C ASP A 545 23.82 9.51 -18.70
N GLU A 546 24.22 10.78 -18.67
CA GLU A 546 25.35 11.25 -17.86
C GLU A 546 25.10 11.12 -16.35
N THR A 547 23.88 11.41 -15.90
CA THR A 547 23.50 11.25 -14.50
C THR A 547 23.50 9.77 -14.09
N VAL A 548 23.01 8.87 -14.96
CA VAL A 548 23.07 7.42 -14.74
C VAL A 548 24.51 6.93 -14.67
N LYS A 549 25.40 7.39 -15.56
CA LYS A 549 26.83 7.05 -15.52
C LYS A 549 27.48 7.48 -14.20
N TRP A 550 27.15 8.66 -13.69
CA TRP A 550 27.64 9.14 -12.40
C TRP A 550 27.17 8.26 -11.23
N HIS A 551 25.90 7.91 -11.19
CA HIS A 551 25.35 6.99 -10.17
C HIS A 551 25.96 5.58 -10.27
N LEU A 552 26.16 5.04 -11.47
CA LEU A 552 26.83 3.76 -11.69
C LEU A 552 28.27 3.77 -11.19
N LYS A 553 29.02 4.86 -11.39
CA LYS A 553 30.37 5.02 -10.86
C LYS A 553 30.37 4.98 -9.33
N ASN A 554 29.44 5.69 -8.69
CA ASN A 554 29.32 5.69 -7.23
C ASN A 554 28.86 4.33 -6.70
N LEU A 555 27.92 3.68 -7.36
CA LEU A 555 27.44 2.33 -7.06
C LEU A 555 28.56 1.31 -7.13
N PHE A 556 29.38 1.34 -8.21
CA PHE A 556 30.52 0.43 -8.36
C PHE A 556 31.57 0.65 -7.28
N ASN A 557 31.86 1.90 -6.92
CA ASN A 557 32.74 2.23 -5.82
C ASN A 557 32.23 1.71 -4.46
N LYS A 558 30.92 1.86 -4.20
CA LYS A 558 30.29 1.38 -2.97
C LYS A 558 30.29 -0.14 -2.87
N LEU A 559 30.05 -0.82 -3.98
CA LEU A 559 30.07 -2.29 -4.07
C LEU A 559 31.49 -2.85 -4.21
N GLY A 560 32.51 -2.03 -4.41
CA GLY A 560 33.88 -2.47 -4.70
C GLY A 560 33.95 -3.29 -6.00
N ALA A 561 33.20 -2.90 -7.01
CA ALA A 561 33.05 -3.63 -8.27
C ALA A 561 33.72 -2.88 -9.43
N GLY A 562 34.50 -3.58 -10.25
CA GLY A 562 35.17 -3.02 -11.42
C GLY A 562 34.39 -3.15 -12.74
N SER A 563 33.21 -3.81 -12.75
CA SER A 563 32.39 -4.01 -13.94
C SER A 563 30.91 -4.18 -13.59
N ARG A 564 30.02 -4.00 -14.59
CA ARG A 564 28.56 -4.22 -14.44
C ARG A 564 28.24 -5.62 -13.88
N LYS A 565 28.82 -6.65 -14.51
CA LYS A 565 28.60 -8.05 -14.09
C LYS A 565 29.11 -8.30 -12.68
N HIS A 566 30.28 -7.75 -12.34
CA HIS A 566 30.86 -7.86 -11.00
C HIS A 566 30.00 -7.10 -9.96
N ALA A 567 29.44 -5.93 -10.31
CA ALA A 567 28.55 -5.17 -9.42
C ALA A 567 27.26 -5.96 -9.09
N VAL A 568 26.63 -6.58 -10.08
CA VAL A 568 25.45 -7.41 -9.89
C VAL A 568 25.76 -8.65 -9.03
N THR A 569 26.85 -9.34 -9.32
CA THR A 569 27.29 -10.51 -8.52
C THR A 569 27.57 -10.12 -7.07
N ARG A 570 28.31 -9.03 -6.87
CA ARG A 570 28.66 -8.56 -5.53
C ARG A 570 27.45 -8.05 -4.74
N ALA A 571 26.50 -7.40 -5.43
CA ALA A 571 25.25 -6.98 -4.84
C ALA A 571 24.36 -8.18 -4.41
N ARG A 572 24.38 -9.28 -5.15
CA ARG A 572 23.74 -10.55 -4.74
C ARG A 572 24.42 -11.13 -3.49
N THR A 573 25.75 -11.22 -3.47
CA THR A 573 26.50 -11.73 -2.33
C THR A 573 26.28 -10.89 -1.07
N LEU A 574 26.15 -9.55 -1.20
CA LEU A 574 25.90 -8.64 -0.09
C LEU A 574 24.41 -8.51 0.29
N GLY A 575 23.51 -9.24 -0.40
CA GLY A 575 22.07 -9.25 -0.09
C GLY A 575 21.32 -8.01 -0.54
N PHE A 576 21.88 -7.18 -1.39
CA PHE A 576 21.18 -6.01 -1.96
C PHE A 576 20.16 -6.37 -3.04
N ILE A 577 20.31 -7.54 -3.70
CA ILE A 577 19.38 -8.12 -4.68
C ILE A 577 19.29 -9.64 -4.48
N SER A 578 18.10 -10.22 -4.70
CA SER A 578 17.87 -11.65 -4.54
C SER A 578 18.40 -12.49 -5.71
N PHE A 579 18.70 -13.77 -5.45
CA PHE A 579 19.08 -14.79 -6.44
C PHE A 579 17.82 -15.35 -7.12
N SER A 580 17.04 -14.55 -7.85
CA SER A 580 16.01 -15.11 -8.74
C SER A 580 16.44 -14.89 -10.17
N ALA A 581 16.57 -16.01 -10.88
CA ALA A 581 16.84 -16.04 -12.31
C ALA A 581 15.70 -15.43 -13.12
#